data_44ebfb5b1020b003cd467d6220b6650b
#
_entry.id   44ebfb5b1020b003cd467d6220b6650b
#
_cell.length_a   1.000
_cell.length_b   1.000
_cell.length_c   1.000
_cell.angle_alpha   90.00
_cell.angle_beta   90.00
_cell.angle_gamma   90.00
#
_symmetry.space_group_name_H-M   'P 1'
#
loop_
_entity.id
_entity.type
_entity.pdbx_description
1 polymer ?
#
loop_
_entity_poly.entity_id
_entity_poly.type
_entity_poly.pdbx_seq_one_letter_code
_entity_poly.pdbx_strand_id
1 'polypeptide(L)'
;MKTRYLILEDGSCYKGYAFGSDNYQVGELVFNTGMSGYQEVLSDLSYCGQIVMMTYPLIGNYGINRDDFESLNPAVFGFVVKEACEKPSNFRGDMSVDEFLKLKHIPGIYGVDTRAITRKIRNKGTMRAIMADEGVNVEETVSMLKNTDFLHDQVKRVSTQKPFPIPNRGKKVVLMDFGAKHGIIRELSKRNCDLIVVPYDTSAEEIMALHPDGVMLSNGPGDPKDMEGPIKEIQKLMGQVPIFGICLGHQLISLACGANTTKLKFGHRGCNHPVVNLASGKVEITSQNHGFAVEEESLAGTDLVLTHRALNDKSVEGVKHSKYPVFSVQYHPEASPGPEDANYLFDDFMKLMEKENM
;
A
#
# COMPACT_ATOMS: atom_id res chain seq x y z
N MET A 1 14.78 -29.72 -7.51
CA MET A 1 14.33 -28.31 -7.38
C MET A 1 14.64 -27.58 -8.67
N LYS A 2 13.68 -26.82 -9.21
CA LYS A 2 13.85 -26.02 -10.43
C LYS A 2 14.66 -24.77 -10.11
N THR A 3 15.74 -24.51 -10.86
CA THR A 3 16.55 -23.30 -10.71
C THR A 3 15.77 -22.09 -11.24
N ARG A 4 15.85 -20.97 -10.55
CA ARG A 4 15.29 -19.67 -10.95
C ARG A 4 16.29 -18.56 -10.67
N TYR A 5 16.25 -17.51 -11.46
CA TYR A 5 17.09 -16.33 -11.33
C TYR A 5 16.23 -15.09 -11.07
N LEU A 6 16.70 -14.22 -10.19
CA LEU A 6 16.22 -12.85 -10.07
C LEU A 6 17.23 -11.93 -10.73
N ILE A 7 16.83 -11.27 -11.80
CA ILE A 7 17.68 -10.40 -12.62
C ILE A 7 17.23 -8.95 -12.42
N LEU A 8 18.19 -8.08 -12.12
CA LEU A 8 17.97 -6.65 -11.88
C LEU A 8 18.49 -5.83 -13.06
N GLU A 9 17.92 -4.66 -13.29
CA GLU A 9 18.32 -3.74 -14.37
C GLU A 9 19.77 -3.25 -14.29
N ASP A 10 20.43 -3.34 -13.12
CA ASP A 10 21.85 -3.01 -12.96
C ASP A 10 22.80 -4.14 -13.37
N GLY A 11 22.26 -5.24 -13.90
CA GLY A 11 23.02 -6.43 -14.31
C GLY A 11 23.22 -7.47 -13.21
N SER A 12 22.76 -7.20 -12.00
CA SER A 12 22.86 -8.18 -10.91
C SER A 12 21.94 -9.36 -11.17
N CYS A 13 22.46 -10.56 -10.97
CA CYS A 13 21.74 -11.81 -11.14
C CYS A 13 21.90 -12.68 -9.89
N TYR A 14 20.78 -13.06 -9.26
CA TYR A 14 20.76 -13.89 -8.06
C TYR A 14 20.12 -15.24 -8.37
N LYS A 15 20.90 -16.30 -8.19
CA LYS A 15 20.46 -17.68 -8.37
C LYS A 15 19.74 -18.16 -7.10
N GLY A 16 18.59 -18.80 -7.29
CA GLY A 16 17.79 -19.43 -6.24
C GLY A 16 16.98 -20.60 -6.81
N TYR A 17 15.89 -20.91 -6.14
CA TYR A 17 14.98 -21.99 -6.49
C TYR A 17 13.57 -21.47 -6.70
N ALA A 18 12.85 -22.09 -7.65
CA ALA A 18 11.50 -21.74 -7.99
C ALA A 18 10.50 -22.22 -6.95
N PHE A 19 9.54 -21.38 -6.61
CA PHE A 19 8.25 -21.73 -6.01
C PHE A 19 7.17 -20.82 -6.60
N GLY A 20 5.88 -21.11 -6.34
CA GLY A 20 4.81 -20.42 -7.00
C GLY A 20 4.72 -20.73 -8.51
N SER A 21 4.24 -19.79 -9.28
CA SER A 21 3.98 -19.96 -10.72
C SER A 21 5.20 -19.61 -11.60
N ASP A 22 5.07 -19.87 -12.92
CA ASP A 22 6.06 -19.52 -13.93
C ASP A 22 5.63 -18.29 -14.77
N ASN A 23 4.67 -17.50 -14.30
CA ASN A 23 4.17 -16.31 -14.99
C ASN A 23 5.04 -15.09 -14.66
N TYR A 24 6.10 -14.85 -15.41
CA TYR A 24 7.07 -13.78 -15.14
C TYR A 24 6.60 -12.44 -15.70
N GLN A 25 6.75 -11.40 -14.87
CA GLN A 25 6.47 -10.01 -15.24
C GLN A 25 7.61 -9.12 -14.75
N VAL A 26 7.89 -8.05 -15.50
CA VAL A 26 8.79 -6.99 -15.03
C VAL A 26 8.09 -6.20 -13.93
N GLY A 27 8.74 -6.06 -12.80
CA GLY A 27 8.22 -5.29 -11.67
C GLY A 27 9.29 -4.46 -10.98
N GLU A 28 8.88 -3.50 -10.19
CA GLU A 28 9.76 -2.78 -9.29
C GLU A 28 10.12 -3.67 -8.09
N LEU A 29 11.41 -3.96 -7.91
CA LEU A 29 11.87 -4.74 -6.75
C LEU A 29 11.91 -3.87 -5.50
N VAL A 30 11.11 -4.25 -4.51
CA VAL A 30 11.02 -3.60 -3.21
C VAL A 30 11.24 -4.60 -2.08
N PHE A 31 11.58 -4.12 -0.88
CA PHE A 31 11.71 -5.01 0.27
C PHE A 31 10.78 -4.57 1.42
N ASN A 32 10.29 -5.54 2.17
CA ASN A 32 9.52 -5.34 3.39
C ASN A 32 10.28 -5.91 4.59
N THR A 33 10.33 -5.15 5.69
CA THR A 33 11.07 -5.51 6.91
C THR A 33 10.20 -6.16 7.98
N GLY A 34 8.93 -6.42 7.73
CA GLY A 34 8.03 -7.11 8.63
C GLY A 34 8.53 -8.52 8.96
N MET A 35 8.44 -8.88 10.25
CA MET A 35 8.81 -10.22 10.73
C MET A 35 7.67 -11.23 10.60
N SER A 36 6.46 -10.76 10.43
CA SER A 36 5.22 -11.51 10.26
C SER A 36 4.30 -10.79 9.27
N GLY A 37 3.15 -11.36 8.96
CA GLY A 37 2.17 -10.71 8.09
C GLY A 37 2.49 -10.83 6.60
N TYR A 38 3.16 -11.90 6.18
CA TYR A 38 3.48 -12.10 4.76
C TYR A 38 2.23 -12.33 3.90
N GLN A 39 1.14 -12.84 4.47
CA GLN A 39 -0.12 -13.00 3.76
C GLN A 39 -0.78 -11.64 3.49
N GLU A 40 -0.80 -10.78 4.49
CA GLU A 40 -1.28 -9.40 4.37
C GLU A 40 -0.45 -8.63 3.35
N VAL A 41 0.89 -8.77 3.39
CA VAL A 41 1.80 -8.18 2.38
C VAL A 41 1.49 -8.69 0.98
N LEU A 42 1.30 -10.00 0.79
CA LEU A 42 0.97 -10.59 -0.51
C LEU A 42 -0.38 -10.12 -1.05
N SER A 43 -1.34 -9.86 -0.17
CA SER A 43 -2.70 -9.47 -0.51
C SER A 43 -2.95 -7.95 -0.48
N ASP A 44 -1.97 -7.13 -0.08
CA ASP A 44 -2.05 -5.67 -0.13
C ASP A 44 -1.91 -5.19 -1.59
N LEU A 45 -2.97 -4.60 -2.12
CA LEU A 45 -3.06 -4.09 -3.49
C LEU A 45 -2.09 -2.94 -3.78
N SER A 46 -1.56 -2.27 -2.74
CA SER A 46 -0.52 -1.25 -2.89
C SER A 46 0.78 -1.79 -3.48
N TYR A 47 0.97 -3.11 -3.51
CA TYR A 47 2.10 -3.75 -4.20
C TYR A 47 1.85 -4.05 -5.69
N CYS A 48 0.79 -3.56 -6.30
CA CYS A 48 0.54 -3.75 -7.73
C CYS A 48 1.73 -3.24 -8.57
N GLY A 49 2.25 -4.11 -9.45
CA GLY A 49 3.43 -3.80 -10.25
C GLY A 49 4.78 -4.03 -9.55
N GLN A 50 4.78 -4.54 -8.32
CA GLN A 50 6.01 -4.73 -7.54
C GLN A 50 6.36 -6.21 -7.34
N ILE A 51 7.66 -6.51 -7.36
CA ILE A 51 8.24 -7.76 -6.87
C ILE A 51 8.64 -7.52 -5.42
N VAL A 52 7.96 -8.20 -4.50
CA VAL A 52 8.14 -7.97 -3.06
C VAL A 52 9.13 -8.96 -2.47
N MET A 53 10.16 -8.45 -1.81
CA MET A 53 11.14 -9.26 -1.10
C MET A 53 10.94 -9.12 0.42
N MET A 54 10.77 -10.25 1.11
CA MET A 54 10.76 -10.26 2.57
C MET A 54 12.21 -10.35 3.11
N THR A 55 12.54 -9.47 4.06
CA THR A 55 13.87 -9.50 4.70
C THR A 55 13.94 -10.51 5.84
N TYR A 56 12.79 -10.88 6.43
CA TYR A 56 12.72 -11.95 7.43
C TYR A 56 13.08 -13.30 6.79
N PRO A 57 13.95 -14.11 7.44
CA PRO A 57 14.52 -15.29 6.78
C PRO A 57 13.52 -16.36 6.41
N LEU A 58 12.61 -16.74 7.31
CA LEU A 58 11.66 -17.83 7.11
C LEU A 58 10.26 -17.31 6.83
N ILE A 59 9.73 -17.64 5.66
CA ILE A 59 8.38 -17.25 5.22
C ILE A 59 7.54 -18.50 4.96
N GLY A 60 6.26 -18.44 5.31
CA GLY A 60 5.29 -19.51 5.07
C GLY A 60 5.04 -20.43 6.28
N ASN A 61 5.67 -20.18 7.42
CA ASN A 61 5.61 -21.05 8.59
C ASN A 61 4.22 -21.23 9.21
N TYR A 62 3.30 -20.26 9.05
CA TYR A 62 1.91 -20.39 9.50
C TYR A 62 0.90 -20.60 8.35
N GLY A 63 1.37 -20.77 7.11
CA GLY A 63 0.52 -21.01 5.95
C GLY A 63 -0.25 -19.76 5.49
N ILE A 64 -1.30 -20.01 4.74
CA ILE A 64 -2.29 -19.03 4.30
C ILE A 64 -3.62 -19.42 4.95
N ASN A 65 -4.37 -18.44 5.45
CA ASN A 65 -5.68 -18.62 6.05
C ASN A 65 -6.68 -17.61 5.45
N ARG A 66 -7.98 -17.83 5.67
CA ARG A 66 -9.03 -16.99 5.07
C ARG A 66 -9.18 -15.60 5.70
N ASP A 67 -8.71 -15.41 6.93
CA ASP A 67 -9.06 -14.23 7.75
C ASP A 67 -8.06 -13.08 7.59
N ASP A 68 -6.80 -13.40 7.23
CA ASP A 68 -5.70 -12.42 7.17
C ASP A 68 -5.50 -11.83 5.76
N PHE A 69 -6.52 -11.89 4.90
CA PHE A 69 -6.48 -11.25 3.58
C PHE A 69 -6.83 -9.76 3.66
N GLU A 70 -5.99 -8.94 3.02
CA GLU A 70 -6.28 -7.52 2.74
C GLU A 70 -6.96 -7.31 1.39
N SER A 71 -6.89 -8.31 0.49
CA SER A 71 -7.66 -8.43 -0.75
C SER A 71 -7.70 -9.91 -1.16
N LEU A 72 -8.78 -10.34 -1.80
CA LEU A 72 -8.90 -11.71 -2.32
C LEU A 72 -8.10 -11.94 -3.61
N ASN A 73 -7.75 -10.87 -4.31
CA ASN A 73 -7.02 -10.91 -5.58
C ASN A 73 -5.69 -10.15 -5.47
N PRO A 74 -4.61 -10.81 -5.02
CA PRO A 74 -3.29 -10.21 -4.96
C PRO A 74 -2.83 -9.62 -6.29
N ALA A 75 -2.12 -8.50 -6.23
CA ALA A 75 -1.64 -7.78 -7.41
C ALA A 75 -0.10 -7.70 -7.48
N VAL A 76 0.62 -8.41 -6.61
CA VAL A 76 2.09 -8.48 -6.63
C VAL A 76 2.60 -9.20 -7.89
N PHE A 77 3.70 -8.73 -8.47
CA PHE A 77 4.28 -9.32 -9.68
C PHE A 77 5.32 -10.41 -9.40
N GLY A 78 5.64 -10.61 -8.13
CA GLY A 78 6.52 -11.70 -7.70
C GLY A 78 6.85 -11.62 -6.22
N PHE A 79 7.35 -12.73 -5.69
CA PHE A 79 7.67 -12.87 -4.28
C PHE A 79 9.07 -13.46 -4.08
N VAL A 80 9.90 -12.78 -3.30
CA VAL A 80 11.31 -13.12 -3.06
C VAL A 80 11.53 -13.38 -1.58
N VAL A 81 12.04 -14.56 -1.24
CA VAL A 81 12.30 -14.94 0.14
C VAL A 81 13.65 -15.65 0.30
N LYS A 82 14.21 -15.64 1.50
CA LYS A 82 15.42 -16.41 1.78
C LYS A 82 15.09 -17.90 1.94
N GLU A 83 14.10 -18.21 2.76
CA GLU A 83 13.66 -19.57 3.05
C GLU A 83 12.13 -19.64 2.90
N ALA A 84 11.64 -20.62 2.14
CA ALA A 84 10.22 -20.90 2.00
C ALA A 84 9.86 -22.15 2.82
N CYS A 85 8.88 -22.05 3.70
CA CYS A 85 8.37 -23.18 4.48
C CYS A 85 7.50 -24.07 3.59
N GLU A 86 7.90 -25.32 3.41
CA GLU A 86 7.15 -26.28 2.60
C GLU A 86 5.91 -26.83 3.34
N LYS A 87 6.01 -26.98 4.66
CA LYS A 87 4.95 -27.56 5.51
C LYS A 87 4.61 -26.60 6.64
N PRO A 88 3.61 -25.73 6.46
CA PRO A 88 3.18 -24.82 7.51
C PRO A 88 2.68 -25.58 8.75
N SER A 89 2.92 -25.00 9.92
CA SER A 89 2.53 -25.57 11.21
C SER A 89 1.68 -24.58 12.00
N ASN A 90 0.43 -24.39 11.57
CA ASN A 90 -0.54 -23.53 12.25
C ASN A 90 -1.93 -24.13 12.07
N PHE A 91 -2.74 -24.15 13.14
CA PHE A 91 -4.11 -24.71 13.11
C PHE A 91 -5.08 -23.91 12.20
N ARG A 92 -4.76 -22.64 11.87
CA ARG A 92 -5.54 -21.80 10.96
C ARG A 92 -5.09 -21.92 9.51
N GLY A 93 -3.96 -22.60 9.24
CA GLY A 93 -3.40 -22.68 7.88
C GLY A 93 -4.22 -23.63 7.00
N ASP A 94 -4.77 -23.09 5.90
CA ASP A 94 -5.55 -23.84 4.90
C ASP A 94 -4.67 -24.39 3.77
N MET A 95 -3.60 -23.66 3.42
CA MET A 95 -2.65 -24.04 2.36
C MET A 95 -1.25 -23.44 2.61
N SER A 96 -0.25 -23.94 1.89
CA SER A 96 1.09 -23.37 1.89
C SER A 96 1.16 -22.11 1.05
N VAL A 97 2.22 -21.29 1.24
CA VAL A 97 2.49 -20.11 0.39
C VAL A 97 2.75 -20.53 -1.05
N ASP A 98 3.43 -21.65 -1.29
CA ASP A 98 3.68 -22.16 -2.65
C ASP A 98 2.39 -22.49 -3.40
N GLU A 99 1.44 -23.19 -2.75
CA GLU A 99 0.12 -23.49 -3.32
C GLU A 99 -0.66 -22.21 -3.62
N PHE A 100 -0.65 -21.25 -2.68
CA PHE A 100 -1.30 -19.96 -2.87
C PHE A 100 -0.74 -19.17 -4.06
N LEU A 101 0.58 -19.05 -4.15
CA LEU A 101 1.24 -18.37 -5.25
C LEU A 101 0.95 -19.03 -6.61
N LYS A 102 0.90 -20.36 -6.67
CA LYS A 102 0.49 -21.10 -7.87
C LYS A 102 -0.95 -20.80 -8.25
N LEU A 103 -1.86 -20.85 -7.28
CA LEU A 103 -3.29 -20.56 -7.46
C LEU A 103 -3.52 -19.13 -8.00
N LYS A 104 -2.72 -18.17 -7.53
CA LYS A 104 -2.82 -16.75 -7.92
C LYS A 104 -1.90 -16.36 -9.07
N HIS A 105 -1.23 -17.33 -9.70
CA HIS A 105 -0.31 -17.12 -10.82
C HIS A 105 0.86 -16.16 -10.51
N ILE A 106 1.33 -16.15 -9.27
CA ILE A 106 2.42 -15.30 -8.80
C ILE A 106 3.72 -16.11 -8.82
N PRO A 107 4.79 -15.65 -9.50
CA PRO A 107 6.09 -16.30 -9.46
C PRO A 107 6.80 -16.01 -8.14
N GLY A 108 7.53 -16.99 -7.62
CA GLY A 108 8.35 -16.85 -6.42
C GLY A 108 9.76 -17.41 -6.61
N ILE A 109 10.72 -16.86 -5.88
CA ILE A 109 12.08 -17.36 -5.78
C ILE A 109 12.52 -17.40 -4.32
N TYR A 110 13.14 -18.50 -3.92
CA TYR A 110 13.76 -18.65 -2.59
C TYR A 110 15.22 -19.09 -2.69
N GLY A 111 15.95 -19.00 -1.58
CA GLY A 111 17.36 -19.37 -1.51
C GLY A 111 18.32 -18.27 -1.98
N VAL A 112 17.82 -17.04 -2.20
CA VAL A 112 18.64 -15.89 -2.57
C VAL A 112 19.16 -15.15 -1.34
N ASP A 113 20.27 -14.39 -1.50
CA ASP A 113 20.78 -13.51 -0.44
C ASP A 113 19.95 -12.22 -0.33
N THR A 114 18.83 -12.30 0.37
CA THR A 114 17.94 -11.17 0.61
C THR A 114 18.63 -9.99 1.31
N ARG A 115 19.62 -10.25 2.16
CA ARG A 115 20.40 -9.21 2.84
C ARG A 115 21.27 -8.41 1.86
N ALA A 116 21.96 -9.09 0.94
CA ALA A 116 22.75 -8.42 -0.10
C ALA A 116 21.86 -7.58 -1.01
N ILE A 117 20.70 -8.11 -1.41
CA ILE A 117 19.71 -7.41 -2.23
C ILE A 117 19.16 -6.18 -1.50
N THR A 118 18.78 -6.31 -0.22
CA THR A 118 18.31 -5.17 0.62
C THR A 118 19.35 -4.06 0.68
N ARG A 119 20.63 -4.40 0.94
CA ARG A 119 21.71 -3.41 0.96
C ARG A 119 21.89 -2.70 -0.38
N LYS A 120 21.71 -3.42 -1.48
CA LYS A 120 21.77 -2.85 -2.83
C LYS A 120 20.65 -1.83 -3.05
N ILE A 121 19.39 -2.20 -2.76
CA ILE A 121 18.22 -1.32 -2.91
C ILE A 121 18.36 -0.08 -2.01
N ARG A 122 18.79 -0.24 -0.74
CA ARG A 122 19.05 0.89 0.15
C ARG A 122 20.05 1.89 -0.43
N ASN A 123 21.10 1.39 -1.07
CA ASN A 123 22.19 2.23 -1.57
C ASN A 123 21.90 2.84 -2.94
N LYS A 124 21.21 2.12 -3.82
CA LYS A 124 20.97 2.54 -5.22
C LYS A 124 19.55 3.01 -5.50
N GLY A 125 18.60 2.67 -4.66
CA GLY A 125 17.16 2.87 -4.87
C GLY A 125 16.48 1.58 -5.35
N THR A 126 15.16 1.62 -5.42
CA THR A 126 14.36 0.57 -6.07
C THR A 126 14.69 0.52 -7.55
N MET A 127 14.57 -0.66 -8.14
CA MET A 127 14.92 -0.87 -9.55
C MET A 127 14.04 -1.95 -10.18
N ARG A 128 14.01 -1.95 -11.51
CA ARG A 128 13.29 -2.98 -12.25
C ARG A 128 13.97 -4.33 -12.07
N ALA A 129 13.16 -5.35 -11.96
CA ALA A 129 13.61 -6.74 -11.89
C ALA A 129 12.63 -7.66 -12.59
N ILE A 130 13.10 -8.85 -12.90
CA ILE A 130 12.30 -9.97 -13.43
C ILE A 130 12.85 -11.28 -12.86
N MET A 131 11.94 -12.24 -12.67
CA MET A 131 12.33 -13.63 -12.45
C MET A 131 12.45 -14.35 -13.81
N ALA A 132 13.35 -15.31 -13.91
CA ALA A 132 13.52 -16.12 -15.10
C ALA A 132 14.06 -17.50 -14.74
N ASP A 133 13.79 -18.49 -15.61
CA ASP A 133 14.32 -19.85 -15.44
C ASP A 133 15.71 -20.02 -16.09
N GLU A 134 16.28 -21.19 -15.92
CA GLU A 134 17.57 -21.56 -16.47
C GLU A 134 17.60 -21.45 -18.02
N GLY A 135 18.71 -20.95 -18.57
CA GLY A 135 18.87 -20.73 -20.00
C GLY A 135 18.53 -19.29 -20.46
N VAL A 136 18.11 -18.41 -19.56
CA VAL A 136 17.85 -16.99 -19.87
C VAL A 136 19.13 -16.27 -20.29
N ASN A 137 19.07 -15.46 -21.35
CA ASN A 137 20.15 -14.53 -21.71
C ASN A 137 20.08 -13.29 -20.79
N VAL A 138 21.02 -13.21 -19.84
CA VAL A 138 21.03 -12.14 -18.84
C VAL A 138 21.27 -10.76 -19.48
N GLU A 139 22.13 -10.64 -20.50
CA GLU A 139 22.45 -9.36 -21.14
C GLU A 139 21.24 -8.80 -21.89
N GLU A 140 20.53 -9.64 -22.64
CA GLU A 140 19.29 -9.27 -23.33
C GLU A 140 18.20 -8.88 -22.33
N THR A 141 18.06 -9.65 -21.23
CA THR A 141 17.09 -9.37 -20.17
C THR A 141 17.37 -8.01 -19.49
N VAL A 142 18.62 -7.71 -19.18
CA VAL A 142 19.01 -6.41 -18.60
C VAL A 142 18.72 -5.27 -19.59
N SER A 143 18.98 -5.47 -20.89
CA SER A 143 18.64 -4.47 -21.91
C SER A 143 17.13 -4.24 -21.96
N MET A 144 16.34 -5.30 -21.93
CA MET A 144 14.87 -5.23 -21.88
C MET A 144 14.40 -4.49 -20.61
N LEU A 145 14.92 -4.82 -19.43
CA LEU A 145 14.56 -4.16 -18.17
C LEU A 145 14.80 -2.65 -18.21
N LYS A 146 15.93 -2.21 -18.79
CA LYS A 146 16.27 -0.77 -18.91
C LYS A 146 15.32 -0.01 -19.83
N ASN A 147 14.73 -0.69 -20.82
CA ASN A 147 13.83 -0.11 -21.82
C ASN A 147 12.33 -0.33 -21.48
N THR A 148 12.02 -0.97 -20.37
CA THR A 148 10.63 -1.15 -19.91
C THR A 148 10.24 0.00 -19.02
N ASP A 149 9.14 0.68 -19.31
CA ASP A 149 8.60 1.72 -18.42
C ASP A 149 7.91 1.12 -17.20
N PHE A 150 7.84 1.87 -16.12
CA PHE A 150 6.98 1.51 -14.99
C PHE A 150 5.51 1.65 -15.39
N LEU A 151 4.65 0.92 -14.68
CA LEU A 151 3.20 1.05 -14.88
C LEU A 151 2.72 2.43 -14.41
N HIS A 152 1.68 2.95 -15.09
CA HIS A 152 0.97 4.17 -14.72
C HIS A 152 -0.54 3.94 -14.50
N ASP A 153 -0.98 2.68 -14.58
CA ASP A 153 -2.38 2.29 -14.49
C ASP A 153 -2.69 1.37 -13.29
N GLN A 154 -1.80 1.35 -12.28
CA GLN A 154 -1.89 0.42 -11.14
C GLN A 154 -3.22 0.56 -10.40
N VAL A 155 -3.67 1.78 -10.09
CA VAL A 155 -4.95 2.02 -9.40
C VAL A 155 -6.11 1.47 -10.23
N LYS A 156 -6.14 1.71 -11.52
CA LYS A 156 -7.17 1.19 -12.44
C LYS A 156 -7.25 -0.34 -12.43
N ARG A 157 -6.12 -1.02 -12.23
CA ARG A 157 -6.06 -2.50 -12.18
C ARG A 157 -6.64 -3.08 -10.90
N VAL A 158 -6.61 -2.33 -9.80
CA VAL A 158 -6.96 -2.84 -8.46
C VAL A 158 -8.24 -2.25 -7.89
N SER A 159 -8.68 -1.10 -8.35
CA SER A 159 -9.93 -0.48 -7.94
C SER A 159 -11.14 -1.30 -8.35
N THR A 160 -12.18 -1.25 -7.55
CA THR A 160 -13.47 -1.84 -7.91
C THR A 160 -14.01 -1.27 -9.24
N GLN A 161 -14.67 -2.11 -10.01
CA GLN A 161 -15.25 -1.71 -11.31
C GLN A 161 -16.65 -1.11 -11.21
N LYS A 162 -17.31 -1.33 -10.08
CA LYS A 162 -18.69 -0.86 -9.83
C LYS A 162 -18.86 -0.53 -8.35
N PRO A 163 -19.71 0.46 -8.03
CA PRO A 163 -20.08 0.72 -6.65
C PRO A 163 -20.74 -0.49 -6.00
N PHE A 164 -20.43 -0.74 -4.73
CA PHE A 164 -21.12 -1.74 -3.93
C PHE A 164 -21.29 -1.27 -2.47
N PRO A 165 -22.43 -1.60 -1.83
CA PRO A 165 -22.70 -1.23 -0.45
C PRO A 165 -22.20 -2.29 0.52
N ILE A 166 -21.82 -1.82 1.73
CA ILE A 166 -21.63 -2.64 2.94
C ILE A 166 -22.55 -2.06 4.00
N PRO A 167 -23.82 -2.50 4.04
CA PRO A 167 -24.86 -1.86 4.82
C PRO A 167 -24.62 -1.93 6.32
N ASN A 168 -24.87 -0.82 7.01
CA ASN A 168 -24.91 -0.74 8.47
C ASN A 168 -25.90 0.38 8.89
N ARG A 169 -25.92 0.78 10.18
CA ARG A 169 -26.94 1.70 10.73
C ARG A 169 -26.39 3.05 11.16
N GLY A 170 -25.09 3.27 11.08
CA GLY A 170 -24.44 4.51 11.53
C GLY A 170 -24.26 5.53 10.41
N LYS A 171 -23.18 6.31 10.50
CA LYS A 171 -22.82 7.32 9.53
C LYS A 171 -22.58 6.72 8.15
N LYS A 172 -23.09 7.39 7.11
CA LYS A 172 -22.86 6.99 5.74
C LYS A 172 -21.51 7.48 5.28
N VAL A 173 -20.62 6.55 4.93
CA VAL A 173 -19.28 6.87 4.44
C VAL A 173 -19.13 6.35 3.02
N VAL A 174 -18.77 7.24 2.09
CA VAL A 174 -18.35 6.83 0.74
C VAL A 174 -16.83 6.60 0.77
N LEU A 175 -16.42 5.39 0.41
CA LEU A 175 -15.02 5.00 0.29
C LEU A 175 -14.62 5.00 -1.18
N MET A 176 -13.73 5.91 -1.58
CA MET A 176 -13.10 5.89 -2.91
C MET A 176 -12.00 4.84 -2.92
N ASP A 177 -12.17 3.85 -3.77
CA ASP A 177 -11.31 2.66 -3.83
C ASP A 177 -10.14 2.85 -4.80
N PHE A 178 -8.98 3.18 -4.27
CA PHE A 178 -7.71 3.22 -5.02
C PHE A 178 -6.92 1.91 -4.93
N GLY A 179 -7.48 0.88 -4.33
CA GLY A 179 -6.85 -0.40 -3.96
C GLY A 179 -6.96 -0.62 -2.45
N ALA A 180 -8.16 -0.45 -1.92
CA ALA A 180 -8.45 -0.45 -0.50
C ALA A 180 -8.11 -1.79 0.17
N LYS A 181 -7.38 -1.72 1.27
CA LYS A 181 -7.22 -2.85 2.19
C LYS A 181 -8.54 -3.14 2.91
N HIS A 182 -8.87 -4.42 3.05
CA HIS A 182 -10.02 -4.85 3.83
C HIS A 182 -9.96 -4.35 5.29
N GLY A 183 -8.76 -4.09 5.82
CA GLY A 183 -8.56 -3.48 7.14
C GLY A 183 -9.31 -2.15 7.29
N ILE A 184 -9.27 -1.27 6.29
CA ILE A 184 -9.98 0.02 6.31
C ILE A 184 -11.49 -0.20 6.40
N ILE A 185 -12.00 -1.13 5.57
CA ILE A 185 -13.44 -1.49 5.58
C ILE A 185 -13.84 -2.06 6.94
N ARG A 186 -13.02 -2.97 7.51
CA ARG A 186 -13.27 -3.56 8.84
C ARG A 186 -13.32 -2.49 9.93
N GLU A 187 -12.39 -1.54 9.94
CA GLU A 187 -12.35 -0.47 10.95
C GLU A 187 -13.55 0.48 10.88
N LEU A 188 -13.99 0.84 9.68
CA LEU A 188 -15.22 1.63 9.49
C LEU A 188 -16.47 0.82 9.88
N SER A 189 -16.53 -0.46 9.51
CA SER A 189 -17.65 -1.34 9.85
C SER A 189 -17.76 -1.60 11.36
N LYS A 190 -16.63 -1.76 12.08
CA LYS A 190 -16.61 -1.85 13.55
C LYS A 190 -17.22 -0.63 14.23
N ARG A 191 -17.11 0.56 13.59
CA ARG A 191 -17.70 1.82 14.02
C ARG A 191 -19.11 2.05 13.52
N ASN A 192 -19.72 0.97 13.00
CA ASN A 192 -21.10 0.95 12.54
C ASN A 192 -21.38 1.84 11.30
N CYS A 193 -20.35 2.22 10.52
CA CYS A 193 -20.52 3.01 9.32
C CYS A 193 -21.31 2.25 8.24
N ASP A 194 -22.28 2.91 7.62
CA ASP A 194 -22.96 2.46 6.40
C ASP A 194 -22.08 2.82 5.19
N LEU A 195 -21.41 1.83 4.59
CA LEU A 195 -20.38 2.09 3.59
C LEU A 195 -20.92 1.91 2.17
N ILE A 196 -20.48 2.81 1.29
CA ILE A 196 -20.61 2.63 -0.15
C ILE A 196 -19.19 2.74 -0.73
N VAL A 197 -18.66 1.63 -1.24
CA VAL A 197 -17.37 1.61 -1.93
C VAL A 197 -17.58 1.99 -3.37
N VAL A 198 -16.85 2.97 -3.87
CA VAL A 198 -16.97 3.48 -5.24
C VAL A 198 -15.64 3.39 -5.99
N PRO A 199 -15.64 3.26 -7.33
CA PRO A 199 -14.41 3.30 -8.12
C PRO A 199 -13.61 4.59 -7.91
N TYR A 200 -12.28 4.49 -8.15
CA TYR A 200 -11.32 5.58 -7.97
C TYR A 200 -11.64 6.83 -8.81
N ASP A 201 -12.34 6.68 -9.93
CA ASP A 201 -12.66 7.73 -10.90
C ASP A 201 -14.11 8.26 -10.78
N THR A 202 -14.81 7.94 -9.68
CA THR A 202 -16.15 8.46 -9.39
C THR A 202 -16.08 9.95 -9.15
N SER A 203 -16.98 10.70 -9.80
CA SER A 203 -17.01 12.16 -9.71
C SER A 203 -17.52 12.65 -8.35
N ALA A 204 -17.11 13.87 -7.97
CA ALA A 204 -17.60 14.51 -6.75
C ALA A 204 -19.14 14.67 -6.74
N GLU A 205 -19.73 14.94 -7.89
CA GLU A 205 -21.17 15.06 -8.04
C GLU A 205 -21.89 13.74 -7.75
N GLU A 206 -21.40 12.60 -8.30
CA GLU A 206 -21.92 11.27 -8.01
C GLU A 206 -21.76 10.89 -6.54
N ILE A 207 -20.61 11.20 -5.93
CA ILE A 207 -20.36 10.97 -4.50
C ILE A 207 -21.36 11.77 -3.65
N MET A 208 -21.53 13.06 -3.91
CA MET A 208 -22.44 13.93 -3.14
C MET A 208 -23.92 13.55 -3.35
N ALA A 209 -24.28 12.99 -4.50
CA ALA A 209 -25.64 12.46 -4.75
C ALA A 209 -26.00 11.26 -3.85
N LEU A 210 -24.99 10.59 -3.26
CA LEU A 210 -25.19 9.54 -2.27
C LEU A 210 -25.49 10.08 -0.86
N HIS A 211 -25.40 11.39 -0.64
CA HIS A 211 -25.56 12.07 0.64
C HIS A 211 -24.68 11.48 1.75
N PRO A 212 -23.34 11.46 1.59
CA PRO A 212 -22.44 10.94 2.61
C PRO A 212 -22.32 11.89 3.82
N ASP A 213 -22.13 11.32 5.01
CA ASP A 213 -21.69 12.05 6.20
C ASP A 213 -20.17 12.29 6.15
N GLY A 214 -19.41 11.46 5.41
CA GLY A 214 -17.98 11.58 5.24
C GLY A 214 -17.47 10.81 4.03
N VAL A 215 -16.26 11.17 3.55
CA VAL A 215 -15.57 10.49 2.45
C VAL A 215 -14.25 9.95 2.96
N MET A 216 -13.99 8.67 2.70
CA MET A 216 -12.72 8.00 2.95
C MET A 216 -11.97 7.83 1.64
N LEU A 217 -10.70 8.28 1.59
CA LEU A 217 -9.79 8.01 0.48
C LEU A 217 -8.85 6.89 0.88
N SER A 218 -8.93 5.75 0.19
CA SER A 218 -8.17 4.57 0.58
C SER A 218 -6.67 4.69 0.26
N ASN A 219 -5.91 3.72 0.74
CA ASN A 219 -4.58 3.40 0.23
C ASN A 219 -4.63 2.92 -1.22
N GLY A 220 -3.47 2.83 -1.87
CA GLY A 220 -3.36 2.30 -3.22
C GLY A 220 -1.94 2.31 -3.76
N PRO A 221 -1.71 1.68 -4.93
CA PRO A 221 -0.42 1.61 -5.60
C PRO A 221 -0.13 2.81 -6.51
N GLY A 222 1.13 2.91 -6.93
CA GLY A 222 1.56 3.77 -8.03
C GLY A 222 2.04 5.16 -7.62
N ASP A 223 2.26 6.01 -8.63
CA ASP A 223 2.60 7.42 -8.45
C ASP A 223 1.31 8.22 -8.25
N PRO A 224 1.16 8.99 -7.17
CA PRO A 224 -0.03 9.82 -6.96
C PRO A 224 -0.24 10.86 -8.07
N LYS A 225 0.81 11.24 -8.79
CA LYS A 225 0.72 12.20 -9.92
C LYS A 225 0.04 11.60 -11.15
N ASP A 226 -0.07 10.28 -11.26
CA ASP A 226 -0.84 9.63 -12.32
C ASP A 226 -2.37 9.77 -12.11
N MET A 227 -2.80 10.31 -10.96
CA MET A 227 -4.21 10.44 -10.55
C MET A 227 -4.79 11.85 -10.75
N GLU A 228 -4.49 12.51 -11.88
CA GLU A 228 -4.97 13.88 -12.16
C GLU A 228 -6.51 14.04 -12.07
N GLY A 229 -7.27 13.05 -12.56
CA GLY A 229 -8.74 13.06 -12.50
C GLY A 229 -9.24 13.06 -11.05
N PRO A 230 -8.92 12.02 -10.26
CA PRO A 230 -9.29 11.94 -8.85
C PRO A 230 -8.85 13.15 -8.01
N ILE A 231 -7.66 13.71 -8.25
CA ILE A 231 -7.19 14.92 -7.55
C ILE A 231 -8.17 16.09 -7.75
N LYS A 232 -8.68 16.31 -8.98
CA LYS A 232 -9.66 17.36 -9.27
C LYS A 232 -10.99 17.10 -8.59
N GLU A 233 -11.44 15.84 -8.51
CA GLU A 233 -12.67 15.48 -7.83
C GLU A 233 -12.55 15.66 -6.30
N ILE A 234 -11.40 15.30 -5.72
CA ILE A 234 -11.12 15.55 -4.30
C ILE A 234 -11.15 17.05 -3.98
N GLN A 235 -10.59 17.92 -4.85
CA GLN A 235 -10.68 19.38 -4.70
C GLN A 235 -12.13 19.87 -4.60
N LYS A 236 -13.03 19.32 -5.42
CA LYS A 236 -14.45 19.69 -5.40
C LYS A 236 -15.15 19.22 -4.13
N LEU A 237 -14.76 18.07 -3.55
CA LEU A 237 -15.34 17.55 -2.31
C LEU A 237 -14.92 18.34 -1.07
N MET A 238 -13.74 18.98 -1.10
CA MET A 238 -13.25 19.78 0.03
C MET A 238 -14.19 20.90 0.41
N GLY A 239 -14.54 20.97 1.70
CA GLY A 239 -15.50 21.95 2.23
C GLY A 239 -16.97 21.57 2.05
N GLN A 240 -17.28 20.46 1.35
CA GLN A 240 -18.64 19.95 1.23
C GLN A 240 -18.94 18.81 2.22
N VAL A 241 -17.90 18.06 2.62
CA VAL A 241 -18.01 16.86 3.45
C VAL A 241 -16.69 16.61 4.18
N PRO A 242 -16.69 16.04 5.40
CA PRO A 242 -15.48 15.56 6.05
C PRO A 242 -14.73 14.51 5.23
N ILE A 243 -13.39 14.66 5.14
CA ILE A 243 -12.55 13.74 4.36
C ILE A 243 -11.40 13.20 5.23
N PHE A 244 -11.21 11.88 5.21
CA PHE A 244 -10.04 11.22 5.76
C PHE A 244 -9.30 10.44 4.67
N GLY A 245 -7.98 10.65 4.54
CA GLY A 245 -7.13 9.98 3.54
C GLY A 245 -6.03 9.13 4.17
N ILE A 246 -5.82 7.92 3.63
CA ILE A 246 -4.81 6.97 4.09
C ILE A 246 -3.84 6.69 2.95
N CYS A 247 -2.53 6.79 3.21
CA CYS A 247 -1.42 6.47 2.31
C CYS A 247 -1.54 7.18 0.95
N LEU A 248 -1.99 6.52 -0.12
CA LEU A 248 -2.25 7.20 -1.40
C LEU A 248 -3.29 8.32 -1.24
N GLY A 249 -4.37 8.09 -0.46
CA GLY A 249 -5.37 9.12 -0.16
C GLY A 249 -4.78 10.37 0.51
N HIS A 250 -3.77 10.21 1.38
CA HIS A 250 -3.01 11.33 1.95
C HIS A 250 -2.24 12.12 0.89
N GLN A 251 -1.58 11.42 -0.02
CA GLN A 251 -0.82 12.05 -1.10
C GLN A 251 -1.76 12.80 -2.07
N LEU A 252 -2.91 12.21 -2.40
CA LEU A 252 -3.93 12.84 -3.26
C LEU A 252 -4.54 14.10 -2.63
N ILE A 253 -4.84 14.08 -1.31
CA ILE A 253 -5.28 15.27 -0.57
C ILE A 253 -4.21 16.36 -0.65
N SER A 254 -2.95 15.99 -0.43
CA SER A 254 -1.85 16.96 -0.45
C SER A 254 -1.68 17.60 -1.82
N LEU A 255 -1.72 16.80 -2.91
CA LEU A 255 -1.69 17.29 -4.28
C LEU A 255 -2.92 18.16 -4.61
N ALA A 256 -4.10 17.78 -4.14
CA ALA A 256 -5.33 18.55 -4.33
C ALA A 256 -5.27 19.93 -3.67
N CYS A 257 -4.51 20.07 -2.59
CA CYS A 257 -4.26 21.36 -1.92
C CYS A 257 -3.07 22.14 -2.51
N GLY A 258 -2.42 21.64 -3.56
CA GLY A 258 -1.29 22.31 -4.23
C GLY A 258 0.10 21.98 -3.68
N ALA A 259 0.22 21.05 -2.74
CA ALA A 259 1.51 20.51 -2.32
C ALA A 259 2.10 19.57 -3.40
N ASN A 260 3.32 19.11 -3.21
CA ASN A 260 4.04 18.22 -4.12
C ASN A 260 4.43 16.92 -3.45
N THR A 261 4.63 15.87 -4.26
CA THR A 261 5.11 14.56 -3.81
C THR A 261 6.39 14.18 -4.53
N THR A 262 7.24 13.41 -3.85
CA THR A 262 8.50 12.91 -4.40
C THR A 262 8.65 11.42 -4.17
N LYS A 263 9.33 10.73 -5.09
CA LYS A 263 9.66 9.31 -4.95
C LYS A 263 10.80 9.14 -3.94
N LEU A 264 10.57 8.35 -2.92
CA LEU A 264 11.60 7.97 -1.95
C LEU A 264 12.57 6.97 -2.59
N LYS A 265 13.82 6.99 -2.15
CA LYS A 265 14.86 6.13 -2.70
C LYS A 265 14.52 4.64 -2.64
N PHE A 266 13.94 4.18 -1.53
CA PHE A 266 13.51 2.79 -1.35
C PHE A 266 12.16 2.65 -0.63
N GLY A 267 11.53 3.77 -0.24
CA GLY A 267 10.24 3.82 0.43
C GLY A 267 10.27 3.32 1.88
N HIS A 268 9.11 3.38 2.54
CA HIS A 268 8.89 2.82 3.87
C HIS A 268 7.99 1.59 3.73
N ARG A 269 8.50 0.40 4.15
CA ARG A 269 7.75 -0.87 4.12
C ARG A 269 8.12 -1.72 5.32
N GLY A 270 7.16 -1.85 6.24
CA GLY A 270 7.31 -2.60 7.49
C GLY A 270 6.35 -2.11 8.57
N CYS A 271 6.38 -2.78 9.73
CA CYS A 271 5.40 -2.58 10.81
C CYS A 271 6.03 -1.92 12.06
N ASN A 272 7.18 -1.26 11.94
CA ASN A 272 7.94 -0.74 13.07
C ASN A 272 8.50 0.68 12.80
N HIS A 273 7.76 1.49 12.08
CA HIS A 273 8.16 2.86 11.76
C HIS A 273 7.65 3.83 12.83
N PRO A 274 8.55 4.50 13.60
CA PRO A 274 8.13 5.45 14.62
C PRO A 274 7.75 6.79 13.99
N VAL A 275 6.55 7.26 14.32
CA VAL A 275 5.98 8.53 13.88
C VAL A 275 5.60 9.37 15.09
N VAL A 276 5.92 10.65 15.10
CA VAL A 276 5.53 11.58 16.16
C VAL A 276 4.31 12.38 15.74
N ASN A 277 3.28 12.37 16.58
CA ASN A 277 2.17 13.31 16.51
C ASN A 277 2.62 14.66 17.09
N LEU A 278 2.69 15.69 16.25
CA LEU A 278 3.29 16.99 16.61
C LEU A 278 2.44 17.79 17.60
N ALA A 279 1.13 17.53 17.67
CA ALA A 279 0.25 18.21 18.60
C ALA A 279 0.37 17.67 20.03
N SER A 280 0.50 16.36 20.19
CA SER A 280 0.59 15.69 21.50
C SER A 280 2.03 15.38 21.94
N GLY A 281 2.98 15.35 21.01
CA GLY A 281 4.35 14.85 21.23
C GLY A 281 4.44 13.34 21.41
N LYS A 282 3.32 12.60 21.29
CA LYS A 282 3.30 11.13 21.41
C LYS A 282 3.96 10.50 20.19
N VAL A 283 4.77 9.47 20.44
CA VAL A 283 5.35 8.63 19.41
C VAL A 283 4.50 7.36 19.27
N GLU A 284 4.16 7.03 18.04
CA GLU A 284 3.37 5.85 17.67
C GLU A 284 4.21 4.96 16.76
N ILE A 285 4.10 3.66 16.92
CA ILE A 285 4.71 2.69 16.01
C ILE A 285 3.70 2.37 14.92
N THR A 286 4.09 2.57 13.67
CA THR A 286 3.17 2.51 12.54
C THR A 286 3.54 1.42 11.54
N SER A 287 2.52 0.91 10.85
CA SER A 287 2.66 0.09 9.67
C SER A 287 2.71 0.98 8.43
N GLN A 288 3.67 0.73 7.53
CA GLN A 288 3.87 1.55 6.33
C GLN A 288 4.12 0.68 5.10
N ASN A 289 3.60 1.14 3.97
CA ASN A 289 3.86 0.59 2.65
C ASN A 289 3.69 1.67 1.58
N HIS A 290 4.69 2.51 1.39
CA HIS A 290 4.66 3.55 0.36
C HIS A 290 6.03 3.82 -0.25
N GLY A 291 6.05 4.22 -1.53
CA GLY A 291 7.25 4.60 -2.27
C GLY A 291 7.37 6.10 -2.53
N PHE A 292 6.32 6.87 -2.23
CA PHE A 292 6.26 8.32 -2.40
C PHE A 292 5.94 8.98 -1.06
N ALA A 293 6.35 10.23 -0.90
CA ALA A 293 6.04 11.05 0.27
C ALA A 293 5.75 12.50 -0.15
N VAL A 294 4.99 13.21 0.67
CA VAL A 294 4.74 14.64 0.51
C VAL A 294 6.01 15.42 0.84
N GLU A 295 6.39 16.36 0.00
CA GLU A 295 7.52 17.27 0.23
C GLU A 295 7.13 18.33 1.27
N GLU A 296 7.83 18.41 2.40
CA GLU A 296 7.49 19.33 3.49
C GLU A 296 7.55 20.79 3.03
N GLU A 297 8.54 21.15 2.24
CA GLU A 297 8.70 22.51 1.72
C GLU A 297 7.52 22.94 0.85
N SER A 298 6.86 21.98 0.18
CA SER A 298 5.70 22.25 -0.68
C SER A 298 4.42 22.56 0.11
N LEU A 299 4.38 22.29 1.42
CA LEU A 299 3.25 22.69 2.28
C LEU A 299 3.21 24.22 2.47
N ALA A 300 4.35 24.90 2.30
CA ALA A 300 4.40 26.35 2.37
C ALA A 300 3.56 26.98 1.23
N GLY A 301 2.62 27.83 1.59
CA GLY A 301 1.69 28.45 0.63
C GLY A 301 0.41 27.65 0.36
N THR A 302 0.25 26.49 1.00
CA THR A 302 -1.03 25.76 1.03
C THR A 302 -1.78 26.00 2.35
N ASP A 303 -3.05 25.59 2.39
CA ASP A 303 -3.84 25.59 3.63
C ASP A 303 -3.61 24.31 4.49
N LEU A 304 -2.57 23.52 4.20
CA LEU A 304 -2.23 22.32 4.94
C LEU A 304 -1.32 22.60 6.12
N VAL A 305 -1.59 21.93 7.24
CA VAL A 305 -0.79 21.97 8.46
C VAL A 305 -0.24 20.57 8.72
N LEU A 306 1.08 20.47 8.89
CA LEU A 306 1.76 19.23 9.25
C LEU A 306 1.31 18.75 10.64
N THR A 307 0.88 17.49 10.74
CA THR A 307 0.38 16.89 11.99
C THR A 307 1.26 15.74 12.50
N HIS A 308 1.85 14.98 11.61
CA HIS A 308 2.67 13.81 11.95
C HIS A 308 3.97 13.81 11.14
N ARG A 309 5.04 13.34 11.76
CA ARG A 309 6.38 13.29 11.15
C ARG A 309 7.09 11.99 11.50
N ALA A 310 7.73 11.35 10.53
CA ALA A 310 8.60 10.21 10.78
C ALA A 310 9.82 10.62 11.63
N LEU A 311 10.19 9.77 12.59
CA LEU A 311 11.37 10.06 13.43
C LEU A 311 12.68 9.75 12.72
N ASN A 312 12.67 8.78 11.79
CA ASN A 312 13.88 8.26 11.14
C ASN A 312 14.47 9.25 10.12
N ASP A 313 13.63 9.77 9.21
CA ASP A 313 14.08 10.59 8.07
C ASP A 313 13.35 11.93 7.96
N LYS A 314 12.44 12.22 8.91
CA LYS A 314 11.67 13.47 9.00
C LYS A 314 10.64 13.66 7.90
N SER A 315 10.32 12.62 7.12
CA SER A 315 9.25 12.69 6.11
C SER A 315 7.90 13.11 6.72
N VAL A 316 7.06 13.71 5.87
CA VAL A 316 5.69 14.09 6.21
C VAL A 316 4.85 12.82 6.34
N GLU A 317 4.25 12.64 7.51
CA GLU A 317 3.47 11.44 7.83
C GLU A 317 1.99 11.75 8.10
N GLY A 318 1.60 13.01 8.07
CA GLY A 318 0.21 13.41 8.17
C GLY A 318 0.02 14.91 8.06
N VAL A 319 -1.11 15.29 7.51
CA VAL A 319 -1.53 16.69 7.38
C VAL A 319 -3.01 16.86 7.74
N LYS A 320 -3.38 18.07 8.06
CA LYS A 320 -4.80 18.50 8.15
C LYS A 320 -4.98 19.82 7.43
N HIS A 321 -6.17 20.03 6.88
CA HIS A 321 -6.54 21.31 6.31
C HIS A 321 -6.91 22.31 7.39
N SER A 322 -6.48 23.57 7.28
CA SER A 322 -6.70 24.60 8.32
C SER A 322 -8.13 25.15 8.34
N LYS A 323 -8.87 25.03 7.23
CA LYS A 323 -10.21 25.60 7.04
C LYS A 323 -11.32 24.56 6.91
N TYR A 324 -11.01 23.41 6.28
CA TYR A 324 -11.99 22.37 5.99
C TYR A 324 -11.80 21.15 6.90
N PRO A 325 -12.85 20.34 7.13
CA PRO A 325 -12.79 19.13 7.95
C PRO A 325 -12.09 18.00 7.17
N VAL A 326 -10.80 18.19 6.85
CA VAL A 326 -9.98 17.26 6.07
C VAL A 326 -8.69 16.97 6.82
N PHE A 327 -8.37 15.68 6.99
CA PHE A 327 -7.08 15.25 7.50
C PHE A 327 -6.64 13.93 6.85
N SER A 328 -5.36 13.62 6.97
CA SER A 328 -4.81 12.41 6.34
C SER A 328 -3.50 11.98 6.99
N VAL A 329 -3.19 10.68 6.85
CA VAL A 329 -1.92 10.10 7.30
C VAL A 329 -1.30 9.24 6.22
N GLN A 330 0.05 9.22 6.17
CA GLN A 330 0.82 8.46 5.19
C GLN A 330 0.89 6.97 5.55
N TYR A 331 0.90 6.64 6.83
CA TYR A 331 0.93 5.28 7.35
C TYR A 331 -0.48 4.66 7.42
N HIS A 332 -0.54 3.39 7.81
CA HIS A 332 -1.76 2.58 7.86
C HIS A 332 -2.31 2.46 9.29
N PRO A 333 -3.30 3.29 9.70
CA PRO A 333 -3.88 3.23 11.03
C PRO A 333 -4.77 1.99 11.27
N GLU A 334 -5.18 1.31 10.19
CA GLU A 334 -5.86 0.01 10.23
C GLU A 334 -4.91 -1.14 10.55
N ALA A 335 -3.59 -0.89 10.55
CA ALA A 335 -2.53 -1.89 10.74
C ALA A 335 -2.62 -3.05 9.72
N SER A 336 -2.70 -4.30 10.18
CA SER A 336 -2.81 -5.52 9.38
C SER A 336 -1.82 -5.61 8.20
N PRO A 337 -0.55 -6.04 8.48
CA PRO A 337 -0.01 -6.39 9.81
C PRO A 337 0.51 -5.16 10.55
N GLY A 338 0.61 -5.23 11.86
CA GLY A 338 1.30 -4.23 12.67
C GLY A 338 0.56 -3.78 13.92
N PRO A 339 1.12 -2.79 14.64
CA PRO A 339 0.53 -2.25 15.86
C PRO A 339 -0.67 -1.35 15.57
N GLU A 340 -1.60 -1.30 16.53
CA GLU A 340 -2.85 -0.54 16.46
C GLU A 340 -2.75 0.85 17.12
N ASP A 341 -1.57 1.36 17.37
CA ASP A 341 -1.31 2.62 18.10
C ASP A 341 -2.08 3.82 17.52
N ALA A 342 -2.29 3.82 16.21
CA ALA A 342 -2.91 4.91 15.46
C ALA A 342 -4.40 4.66 15.13
N ASN A 343 -4.99 3.55 15.60
CA ASN A 343 -6.37 3.18 15.25
C ASN A 343 -7.42 4.23 15.68
N TYR A 344 -7.11 5.05 16.69
CA TYR A 344 -7.94 6.18 17.15
C TYR A 344 -8.25 7.23 16.06
N LEU A 345 -7.49 7.27 14.97
CA LEU A 345 -7.74 8.19 13.86
C LEU A 345 -9.09 7.91 13.17
N PHE A 346 -9.55 6.67 13.17
CA PHE A 346 -10.91 6.37 12.73
C PHE A 346 -11.97 6.94 13.66
N ASP A 347 -11.72 6.98 14.99
CA ASP A 347 -12.62 7.63 15.95
C ASP A 347 -12.63 9.15 15.77
N ASP A 348 -11.49 9.74 15.43
CA ASP A 348 -11.40 11.16 15.12
C ASP A 348 -12.15 11.51 13.84
N PHE A 349 -12.15 10.64 12.84
CA PHE A 349 -12.99 10.78 11.65
C PHE A 349 -14.48 10.70 12.00
N MET A 350 -14.90 9.78 12.87
CA MET A 350 -16.29 9.71 13.36
C MET A 350 -16.72 11.02 14.03
N LYS A 351 -15.88 11.56 14.95
CA LYS A 351 -16.14 12.85 15.62
C LYS A 351 -16.21 14.02 14.64
N LEU A 352 -15.43 14.00 13.57
CA LEU A 352 -15.44 15.03 12.54
C LEU A 352 -16.78 15.09 11.81
N MET A 353 -17.35 13.92 11.48
CA MET A 353 -18.68 13.78 10.87
C MET A 353 -19.85 14.17 11.82
N GLU A 354 -19.64 14.15 13.15
CA GLU A 354 -20.65 14.58 14.11
C GLU A 354 -20.76 16.10 14.20
N LYS A 355 -19.65 16.84 14.11
CA LYS A 355 -19.58 18.29 14.27
C LYS A 355 -20.25 19.09 13.15
N GLU A 356 -20.36 18.55 11.95
CA GLU A 356 -21.01 19.24 10.82
C GLU A 356 -22.55 19.11 10.82
N ASN A 357 -23.11 18.28 11.67
CA ASN A 357 -24.55 18.12 11.83
C ASN A 357 -25.14 18.99 12.94
N MET A 358 -24.37 19.89 13.55
CA MET A 358 -24.81 20.90 14.52
C MET A 358 -24.75 22.32 13.93
#